data_3c59aa8a8cb2f878d33b84e7471076ca
#
_entry.id   3c59aa8a8cb2f878d33b84e7471076ca
#
_cell.length_a   1.000
_cell.length_b   1.000
_cell.length_c   1.000
_cell.angle_alpha   90.00
_cell.angle_beta   90.00
_cell.angle_gamma   90.00
#
_symmetry.space_group_name_H-M   'P 1'
#
loop_
_entity.id
_entity.type
_entity.pdbx_description
1 polymer ?
#
loop_
_entity_poly.entity_id
_entity_poly.type
_entity_poly.pdbx_seq_one_letter_code
_entity_poly.pdbx_strand_id
1 'polypeptide(L)'
;MRIICYASDAGDRLGVVRDSENFVPLSEAAPDLPNSLIELLALPDGLERARQAARRGAERSLSSVTLRPLLDKPNAMWALALNFKTHIAETGLTTSREHPHLFLRTPASYVAADEPIVAPHEAIAQAFDYEGELAVVIGRPGRHIPRERALEHVAGYTCLNEGSVREYQHHNRQFGLGKNFESSGSYGPWLVTADEFGDPATHSVITRVNGIVRQDAPLDDMLFDVASTISYLSEAYRLEPGDLIAMGTPGALPPAPDDVEGRDLARQYGTFKTPGLVHMRAGDIVEVEIDGIGVLRNPIVSDTMPTYAVG
;
A
#
# COMPACT_ATOMS: atom_id res chain seq x y z
N MET A 1 -12.73 -10.03 -8.66
CA MET A 1 -13.75 -9.05 -8.13
C MET A 1 -13.00 -7.92 -7.45
N ARG A 2 -13.44 -6.67 -7.66
CA ARG A 2 -12.83 -5.47 -7.06
C ARG A 2 -13.73 -4.94 -5.97
N ILE A 3 -13.22 -4.73 -4.76
CA ILE A 3 -13.98 -4.28 -3.60
C ILE A 3 -13.46 -2.93 -3.14
N ILE A 4 -14.36 -1.97 -2.94
CA ILE A 4 -14.09 -0.66 -2.35
C ILE A 4 -14.69 -0.55 -0.95
N CYS A 5 -14.08 0.33 -0.13
CA CYS A 5 -14.70 0.92 1.03
C CYS A 5 -14.99 2.39 0.73
N TYR A 6 -16.19 2.88 1.08
CA TYR A 6 -16.60 4.25 0.79
C TYR A 6 -17.44 4.85 1.92
N ALA A 7 -17.36 6.17 2.05
CA ALA A 7 -18.14 6.92 3.03
C ALA A 7 -19.64 6.99 2.66
N SER A 8 -20.51 6.82 3.66
CA SER A 8 -21.93 7.08 3.56
C SER A 8 -22.44 7.81 4.81
N ASP A 9 -23.66 8.35 4.77
CA ASP A 9 -24.29 9.03 5.92
C ASP A 9 -24.44 8.12 7.16
N ALA A 10 -24.46 6.81 6.93
CA ALA A 10 -24.58 5.80 8.00
C ALA A 10 -23.23 5.12 8.34
N GLY A 11 -22.09 5.78 8.04
CA GLY A 11 -20.73 5.27 8.22
C GLY A 11 -20.19 4.58 6.97
N ASP A 12 -19.01 3.99 7.08
CA ASP A 12 -18.33 3.36 5.96
C ASP A 12 -19.08 2.10 5.47
N ARG A 13 -19.02 1.86 4.16
CA ARG A 13 -19.73 0.78 3.47
C ARG A 13 -18.83 0.11 2.43
N LEU A 14 -19.15 -1.14 2.11
CA LEU A 14 -18.49 -1.88 1.04
C LEU A 14 -19.29 -1.80 -0.26
N GLY A 15 -18.54 -1.79 -1.37
CA GLY A 15 -19.09 -1.88 -2.71
C GLY A 15 -18.25 -2.77 -3.61
N VAL A 16 -18.87 -3.31 -4.65
CA VAL A 16 -18.18 -4.09 -5.67
C VAL A 16 -18.13 -3.30 -6.96
N VAL A 17 -16.95 -3.00 -7.44
CA VAL A 17 -16.71 -2.28 -8.70
C VAL A 17 -17.10 -3.16 -9.89
N ARG A 18 -17.86 -2.59 -10.82
CA ARG A 18 -18.34 -3.26 -12.03
C ARG A 18 -17.48 -2.94 -13.25
N ASP A 19 -17.13 -1.67 -13.38
CA ASP A 19 -16.32 -1.13 -14.47
C ASP A 19 -15.54 0.10 -13.97
N SER A 20 -14.99 0.89 -14.86
CA SER A 20 -14.21 2.10 -14.52
C SER A 20 -15.05 3.23 -13.88
N GLU A 21 -16.39 3.17 -13.99
CA GLU A 21 -17.28 4.28 -13.61
C GLU A 21 -18.27 3.87 -12.51
N ASN A 22 -18.58 2.58 -12.36
CA ASN A 22 -19.71 2.12 -11.59
C ASN A 22 -19.33 1.04 -10.56
N PHE A 23 -20.08 1.03 -9.46
CA PHE A 23 -20.02 0.00 -8.43
C PHE A 23 -21.41 -0.36 -7.91
N VAL A 24 -21.55 -1.51 -7.28
CA VAL A 24 -22.76 -1.97 -6.60
C VAL A 24 -22.55 -1.85 -5.08
N PRO A 25 -23.37 -1.03 -4.36
CA PRO A 25 -23.35 -0.99 -2.90
C PRO A 25 -23.79 -2.31 -2.29
N LEU A 26 -22.94 -2.95 -1.48
CA LEU A 26 -23.29 -4.21 -0.83
C LEU A 26 -24.38 -4.04 0.23
N SER A 27 -24.41 -2.89 0.91
CA SER A 27 -25.47 -2.60 1.90
C SER A 27 -26.88 -2.58 1.31
N GLU A 28 -27.04 -2.38 0.00
CA GLU A 28 -28.32 -2.44 -0.70
C GLU A 28 -28.56 -3.79 -1.36
N ALA A 29 -27.52 -4.35 -1.99
CA ALA A 29 -27.61 -5.61 -2.74
C ALA A 29 -27.66 -6.85 -1.83
N ALA A 30 -27.05 -6.77 -0.64
CA ALA A 30 -27.01 -7.82 0.38
C ALA A 30 -26.88 -7.22 1.79
N PRO A 31 -27.98 -6.65 2.35
CA PRO A 31 -27.96 -5.93 3.63
C PRO A 31 -27.61 -6.80 4.84
N ASP A 32 -27.58 -8.09 4.69
CA ASP A 32 -27.14 -9.09 5.66
C ASP A 32 -25.62 -9.33 5.67
N LEU A 33 -24.89 -8.76 4.70
CA LEU A 33 -23.42 -8.76 4.72
C LEU A 33 -22.87 -7.64 5.62
N PRO A 34 -21.72 -7.86 6.28
CA PRO A 34 -21.09 -6.82 7.09
C PRO A 34 -20.60 -5.64 6.22
N ASN A 35 -20.45 -4.48 6.87
CA ASN A 35 -19.93 -3.27 6.23
C ASN A 35 -18.42 -3.10 6.36
N SER A 36 -17.76 -3.95 7.12
CA SER A 36 -16.29 -4.04 7.24
C SER A 36 -15.74 -5.11 6.32
N LEU A 37 -14.67 -4.80 5.59
CA LEU A 37 -13.99 -5.80 4.76
C LEU A 37 -13.41 -6.93 5.62
N ILE A 38 -12.87 -6.61 6.80
CA ILE A 38 -12.31 -7.59 7.73
C ILE A 38 -13.39 -8.59 8.16
N GLU A 39 -14.57 -8.09 8.54
CA GLU A 39 -15.69 -8.94 8.92
C GLU A 39 -16.21 -9.76 7.72
N LEU A 40 -16.25 -9.18 6.52
CA LEU A 40 -16.62 -9.89 5.29
C LEU A 40 -15.65 -11.04 5.00
N LEU A 41 -14.35 -10.81 5.15
CA LEU A 41 -13.30 -11.82 4.95
C LEU A 41 -13.34 -12.92 6.02
N ALA A 42 -13.81 -12.62 7.21
CA ALA A 42 -13.97 -13.61 8.29
C ALA A 42 -15.14 -14.57 8.05
N LEU A 43 -16.08 -14.24 7.15
CA LEU A 43 -17.15 -15.15 6.75
C LEU A 43 -16.61 -16.20 5.75
N PRO A 44 -16.89 -17.50 5.95
CA PRO A 44 -16.39 -18.56 5.06
C PRO A 44 -16.76 -18.38 3.58
N ASP A 45 -17.92 -17.76 3.31
CA ASP A 45 -18.48 -17.53 1.97
C ASP A 45 -18.64 -16.02 1.64
N GLY A 46 -18.04 -15.13 2.44
CA GLY A 46 -18.28 -13.69 2.38
C GLY A 46 -18.00 -13.10 0.99
N LEU A 47 -16.84 -13.40 0.41
CA LEU A 47 -16.48 -12.93 -0.94
C LEU A 47 -17.42 -13.48 -2.03
N GLU A 48 -17.83 -14.74 -1.93
CA GLU A 48 -18.74 -15.33 -2.92
C GLU A 48 -20.15 -14.72 -2.82
N ARG A 49 -20.65 -14.50 -1.61
CA ARG A 49 -21.93 -13.79 -1.39
C ARG A 49 -21.89 -12.35 -1.89
N ALA A 50 -20.79 -11.63 -1.68
CA ALA A 50 -20.59 -10.29 -2.23
C ALA A 50 -20.59 -10.32 -3.77
N ARG A 51 -19.94 -11.30 -4.39
CA ARG A 51 -19.92 -11.48 -5.85
C ARG A 51 -21.32 -11.75 -6.41
N GLN A 52 -22.09 -12.61 -5.76
CA GLN A 52 -23.48 -12.91 -6.15
C GLN A 52 -24.41 -11.69 -6.01
N ALA A 53 -24.27 -10.95 -4.92
CA ALA A 53 -25.02 -9.71 -4.69
C ALA A 53 -24.72 -8.66 -5.77
N ALA A 54 -23.45 -8.48 -6.10
CA ALA A 54 -23.00 -7.52 -7.11
C ALA A 54 -23.56 -7.82 -8.52
N ARG A 55 -23.82 -9.08 -8.85
CA ARG A 55 -24.42 -9.45 -10.16
C ARG A 55 -25.86 -8.94 -10.34
N ARG A 56 -26.59 -8.68 -9.26
CA ARG A 56 -28.02 -8.37 -9.26
C ARG A 56 -28.32 -6.99 -8.69
N GLY A 57 -27.36 -6.35 -8.03
CA GLY A 57 -27.52 -5.05 -7.39
C GLY A 57 -27.60 -3.90 -8.39
N ALA A 58 -28.26 -2.83 -7.99
CA ALA A 58 -28.28 -1.57 -8.74
C ALA A 58 -26.90 -0.90 -8.69
N GLU A 59 -26.49 -0.31 -9.78
CA GLU A 59 -25.20 0.37 -9.90
C GLU A 59 -25.30 1.83 -9.44
N ARG A 60 -24.20 2.35 -8.89
CA ARG A 60 -23.97 3.77 -8.58
C ARG A 60 -22.65 4.22 -9.19
N SER A 61 -22.53 5.50 -9.50
CA SER A 61 -21.26 6.06 -9.99
C SER A 61 -20.18 6.09 -8.91
N LEU A 62 -18.98 5.63 -9.23
CA LEU A 62 -17.80 5.74 -8.37
C LEU A 62 -17.47 7.20 -8.02
N SER A 63 -17.69 8.13 -8.96
CA SER A 63 -17.46 9.56 -8.73
C SER A 63 -18.43 10.20 -7.73
N SER A 64 -19.49 9.49 -7.33
CA SER A 64 -20.47 9.98 -6.34
C SER A 64 -20.10 9.71 -4.89
N VAL A 65 -19.00 9.01 -4.64
CA VAL A 65 -18.59 8.60 -3.30
C VAL A 65 -17.14 8.98 -3.01
N THR A 66 -16.82 9.13 -1.73
CA THR A 66 -15.45 9.29 -1.24
C THR A 66 -14.95 7.92 -0.78
N LEU A 67 -13.84 7.48 -1.34
CA LEU A 67 -13.19 6.23 -0.92
C LEU A 67 -12.66 6.35 0.51
N ARG A 68 -12.63 5.23 1.20
CA ARG A 68 -12.12 5.10 2.56
C ARG A 68 -11.08 3.99 2.61
N PRO A 69 -10.20 3.95 3.63
CA PRO A 69 -9.27 2.84 3.76
C PRO A 69 -9.99 1.50 3.71
N LEU A 70 -9.48 0.55 2.93
CA LEU A 70 -10.09 -0.76 2.70
C LEU A 70 -10.27 -1.55 4.00
N LEU A 71 -9.34 -1.38 4.94
CA LEU A 71 -9.32 -2.07 6.22
C LEU A 71 -9.53 -1.05 7.33
N ASP A 72 -10.64 -1.14 8.02
CA ASP A 72 -11.03 -0.21 9.10
C ASP A 72 -10.18 -0.40 10.37
N LYS A 73 -9.88 -1.64 10.74
CA LYS A 73 -9.10 -1.99 11.95
C LYS A 73 -8.24 -3.23 11.69
N PRO A 74 -7.23 -3.16 10.82
CA PRO A 74 -6.35 -4.29 10.60
C PRO A 74 -5.64 -4.68 11.90
N ASN A 75 -5.54 -5.98 12.16
CA ASN A 75 -4.87 -6.49 13.34
C ASN A 75 -3.35 -6.24 13.26
N ALA A 76 -2.77 -6.41 12.07
CA ALA A 76 -1.39 -6.04 11.80
C ALA A 76 -1.21 -5.51 10.37
N MET A 77 -0.26 -4.59 10.21
CA MET A 77 0.23 -4.10 8.92
C MET A 77 1.74 -4.31 8.88
N TRP A 78 2.14 -5.40 8.22
CA TRP A 78 3.53 -5.78 8.03
C TRP A 78 4.09 -5.14 6.75
N ALA A 79 5.38 -4.83 6.76
CA ALA A 79 6.08 -4.33 5.60
C ALA A 79 7.46 -4.97 5.47
N LEU A 80 7.92 -5.15 4.23
CA LEU A 80 9.22 -5.72 3.91
C LEU A 80 10.20 -4.63 3.46
N ALA A 81 11.33 -4.53 4.15
CA ALA A 81 12.42 -3.69 3.70
C ALA A 81 13.34 -4.44 2.73
N LEU A 82 13.77 -3.74 1.66
CA LEU A 82 14.79 -4.22 0.72
C LEU A 82 14.42 -5.58 0.10
N ASN A 83 13.22 -5.69 -0.41
CA ASN A 83 12.70 -6.92 -1.01
C ASN A 83 12.82 -6.98 -2.54
N PHE A 84 13.26 -5.92 -3.21
CA PHE A 84 13.53 -5.95 -4.65
C PHE A 84 15.03 -5.95 -4.91
N LYS A 85 15.49 -6.78 -5.86
CA LYS A 85 16.92 -6.89 -6.25
C LYS A 85 17.45 -5.56 -6.77
N THR A 86 16.62 -4.83 -7.55
CA THR A 86 16.93 -3.49 -8.04
C THR A 86 17.15 -2.51 -6.89
N HIS A 87 16.28 -2.51 -5.89
CA HIS A 87 16.40 -1.63 -4.71
C HIS A 87 17.64 -1.98 -3.85
N ILE A 88 17.93 -3.28 -3.66
CA ILE A 88 19.12 -3.70 -2.94
C ILE A 88 20.39 -3.22 -3.67
N ALA A 89 20.42 -3.31 -5.02
CA ALA A 89 21.55 -2.87 -5.81
C ALA A 89 21.87 -1.38 -5.64
N GLU A 90 20.85 -0.52 -5.50
CA GLU A 90 21.01 0.92 -5.22
C GLU A 90 21.74 1.18 -3.90
N THR A 91 21.48 0.39 -2.87
CA THR A 91 22.10 0.57 -1.55
C THR A 91 23.56 0.14 -1.50
N GLY A 92 24.06 -0.53 -2.54
CA GLY A 92 25.39 -1.13 -2.56
C GLY A 92 25.53 -2.35 -1.65
N LEU A 93 24.44 -2.85 -1.08
CA LEU A 93 24.41 -4.09 -0.30
C LEU A 93 24.45 -5.31 -1.23
N THR A 94 24.86 -6.45 -0.69
CA THR A 94 24.78 -7.72 -1.42
C THR A 94 23.35 -8.26 -1.40
N THR A 95 22.93 -8.92 -2.48
CA THR A 95 21.58 -9.49 -2.62
C THR A 95 21.32 -10.74 -1.76
N SER A 96 22.34 -11.28 -1.09
CA SER A 96 22.17 -12.50 -0.29
C SER A 96 21.59 -12.14 1.10
N ARG A 97 20.27 -12.21 1.21
CA ARG A 97 19.56 -12.21 2.50
C ARG A 97 18.97 -13.58 2.72
N GLU A 98 19.18 -14.12 3.91
CA GLU A 98 18.64 -15.41 4.29
C GLU A 98 17.17 -15.32 4.70
N HIS A 99 16.76 -14.16 5.26
CA HIS A 99 15.43 -13.94 5.80
C HIS A 99 14.85 -12.58 5.41
N PRO A 100 13.52 -12.48 5.24
CA PRO A 100 12.82 -11.20 5.05
C PRO A 100 13.09 -10.23 6.21
N HIS A 101 13.31 -8.97 5.88
CA HIS A 101 13.42 -7.92 6.89
C HIS A 101 12.06 -7.27 7.09
N LEU A 102 11.35 -7.69 8.11
CA LEU A 102 9.99 -7.26 8.43
C LEU A 102 9.97 -6.15 9.48
N PHE A 103 9.06 -5.22 9.32
CA PHE A 103 8.72 -4.19 10.30
C PHE A 103 7.22 -3.94 10.30
N LEU A 104 6.73 -3.16 11.27
CA LEU A 104 5.32 -2.84 11.42
C LEU A 104 5.03 -1.39 11.07
N ARG A 105 3.89 -1.18 10.44
CA ARG A 105 3.25 0.12 10.31
C ARG A 105 1.92 0.16 11.07
N THR A 106 1.53 1.36 11.48
CA THR A 106 0.27 1.60 12.16
C THR A 106 -0.82 2.01 11.15
N PRO A 107 -2.09 1.67 11.39
CA PRO A 107 -3.18 2.12 10.52
C PRO A 107 -3.24 3.66 10.37
N ALA A 108 -2.89 4.42 11.41
CA ALA A 108 -2.87 5.88 11.37
C ALA A 108 -1.86 6.47 10.38
N SER A 109 -0.88 5.69 9.92
CA SER A 109 0.09 6.15 8.92
C SER A 109 -0.41 6.07 7.48
N TYR A 110 -1.63 5.56 7.24
CA TYR A 110 -2.18 5.38 5.92
C TYR A 110 -3.51 6.10 5.70
N VAL A 111 -3.71 6.60 4.50
CA VAL A 111 -4.95 7.18 3.99
C VAL A 111 -5.49 6.36 2.81
N ALA A 112 -6.74 6.61 2.39
CA ALA A 112 -7.33 6.01 1.20
C ALA A 112 -6.83 6.66 -0.10
N ALA A 113 -7.22 6.07 -1.24
CA ALA A 113 -7.06 6.70 -2.53
C ALA A 113 -7.78 8.07 -2.57
N ASP A 114 -7.17 9.03 -3.26
CA ASP A 114 -7.60 10.43 -3.40
C ASP A 114 -7.61 11.24 -2.09
N GLU A 115 -7.45 10.64 -0.92
CA GLU A 115 -7.21 11.38 0.32
C GLU A 115 -5.79 12.00 0.33
N PRO A 116 -5.60 13.18 0.96
CA PRO A 116 -4.29 13.81 1.03
C PRO A 116 -3.31 12.99 1.87
N ILE A 117 -2.13 12.71 1.32
CA ILE A 117 -0.97 12.29 2.11
C ILE A 117 -0.34 13.53 2.74
N VAL A 118 0.04 13.44 4.02
CA VAL A 118 0.61 14.54 4.79
C VAL A 118 2.13 14.43 4.81
N ALA A 119 2.80 15.33 4.09
CA ALA A 119 4.25 15.48 4.20
C ALA A 119 4.59 16.17 5.53
N PRO A 120 5.65 15.73 6.24
CA PRO A 120 6.08 16.40 7.47
C PRO A 120 6.39 17.88 7.21
N HIS A 121 6.16 18.72 8.22
CA HIS A 121 6.54 20.13 8.16
C HIS A 121 8.05 20.26 7.92
N GLU A 122 8.47 21.20 7.07
CA GLU A 122 9.88 21.37 6.68
C GLU A 122 10.87 21.58 7.84
N ALA A 123 10.39 22.12 8.96
CA ALA A 123 11.18 22.25 10.19
C ALA A 123 11.43 20.93 10.91
N ILE A 124 10.70 19.86 10.57
CA ILE A 124 10.82 18.52 11.15
C ILE A 124 11.65 17.62 10.24
N ALA A 125 11.32 17.57 8.96
CA ALA A 125 12.01 16.75 7.97
C ALA A 125 11.80 17.30 6.55
N GLN A 126 12.77 17.04 5.66
CA GLN A 126 12.76 17.49 4.26
C GLN A 126 12.87 16.33 3.26
N ALA A 127 13.27 15.14 3.73
CA ALA A 127 13.44 13.95 2.89
C ALA A 127 12.22 13.02 3.02
N PHE A 128 11.07 13.48 2.54
CA PHE A 128 9.85 12.68 2.46
C PHE A 128 9.77 11.99 1.10
N ASP A 129 9.79 10.67 1.10
CA ASP A 129 9.98 9.84 -0.07
C ASP A 129 8.79 8.92 -0.34
N TYR A 130 8.60 8.52 -1.60
CA TYR A 130 7.61 7.55 -2.08
C TYR A 130 8.23 6.15 -2.12
N GLU A 131 7.41 5.13 -1.96
CA GLU A 131 7.73 3.73 -2.22
C GLU A 131 6.46 3.03 -2.73
N GLY A 132 6.39 2.80 -4.05
CA GLY A 132 5.30 2.06 -4.66
C GLY A 132 5.46 0.57 -4.44
N GLU A 133 4.40 -0.09 -3.98
CA GLU A 133 4.42 -1.48 -3.54
C GLU A 133 3.14 -2.24 -3.90
N LEU A 134 3.28 -3.56 -4.05
CA LEU A 134 2.16 -4.48 -3.95
C LEU A 134 1.83 -4.69 -2.47
N ALA A 135 0.55 -4.58 -2.10
CA ALA A 135 0.07 -4.99 -0.80
C ALA A 135 -0.83 -6.22 -0.89
N VAL A 136 -0.59 -7.17 -0.01
CA VAL A 136 -1.34 -8.43 0.13
C VAL A 136 -2.29 -8.31 1.30
N VAL A 137 -3.55 -8.67 1.12
CA VAL A 137 -4.55 -8.75 2.21
C VAL A 137 -4.84 -10.20 2.51
N ILE A 138 -4.67 -10.59 3.76
CA ILE A 138 -4.98 -11.94 4.24
C ILE A 138 -6.49 -12.12 4.36
N GLY A 139 -7.01 -13.24 3.86
CA GLY A 139 -8.43 -13.60 3.93
C GLY A 139 -8.72 -14.82 4.78
N ARG A 140 -7.75 -15.72 4.91
CA ARG A 140 -7.90 -16.95 5.69
C ARG A 140 -6.89 -16.98 6.83
N PRO A 141 -7.32 -17.20 8.08
CA PRO A 141 -6.39 -17.23 9.20
C PRO A 141 -5.48 -18.46 9.11
N GLY A 142 -4.26 -18.34 9.64
CA GLY A 142 -3.33 -19.47 9.66
C GLY A 142 -2.06 -19.19 10.44
N ARG A 143 -1.41 -20.28 10.85
CA ARG A 143 -0.09 -20.31 11.45
C ARG A 143 0.66 -21.54 10.96
N HIS A 144 2.00 -21.46 10.86
CA HIS A 144 2.85 -22.51 10.31
C HIS A 144 2.38 -22.95 8.91
N ILE A 145 2.10 -21.95 8.06
CA ILE A 145 1.58 -22.16 6.70
C ILE A 145 2.73 -22.62 5.81
N PRO A 146 2.64 -23.84 5.21
CA PRO A 146 3.67 -24.25 4.26
C PRO A 146 3.59 -23.39 2.99
N ARG A 147 4.77 -23.11 2.39
CA ARG A 147 4.91 -22.20 1.25
C ARG A 147 3.97 -22.55 0.08
N GLU A 148 3.82 -23.82 -0.22
CA GLU A 148 2.98 -24.35 -1.30
C GLU A 148 1.47 -24.11 -1.08
N ARG A 149 1.06 -23.75 0.14
CA ARG A 149 -0.32 -23.42 0.49
C ARG A 149 -0.53 -21.95 0.86
N ALA A 150 0.52 -21.15 0.85
CA ALA A 150 0.49 -19.77 1.34
C ALA A 150 -0.52 -18.89 0.59
N LEU A 151 -0.61 -19.03 -0.73
CA LEU A 151 -1.54 -18.24 -1.54
C LEU A 151 -3.02 -18.59 -1.29
N GLU A 152 -3.34 -19.74 -0.70
CA GLU A 152 -4.71 -20.08 -0.26
C GLU A 152 -5.21 -19.16 0.87
N HIS A 153 -4.30 -18.42 1.53
CA HIS A 153 -4.61 -17.51 2.62
C HIS A 153 -4.81 -16.07 2.16
N VAL A 154 -4.56 -15.76 0.88
CA VAL A 154 -4.67 -14.43 0.32
C VAL A 154 -6.12 -14.16 -0.11
N ALA A 155 -6.71 -13.07 0.40
CA ALA A 155 -8.00 -12.55 -0.08
C ALA A 155 -7.85 -11.83 -1.42
N GLY A 156 -6.79 -11.03 -1.54
CA GLY A 156 -6.52 -10.24 -2.73
C GLY A 156 -5.36 -9.28 -2.53
N TYR A 157 -5.23 -8.37 -3.50
CA TYR A 157 -4.12 -7.46 -3.65
C TYR A 157 -4.60 -6.03 -3.86
N THR A 158 -3.76 -5.07 -3.48
CA THR A 158 -4.01 -3.63 -3.69
C THR A 158 -2.69 -2.91 -3.92
N CYS A 159 -2.75 -1.70 -4.51
CA CYS A 159 -1.58 -0.82 -4.58
C CYS A 159 -1.33 -0.19 -3.21
N LEU A 160 -0.07 0.12 -2.91
CA LEU A 160 0.33 0.81 -1.70
C LEU A 160 1.46 1.80 -2.02
N ASN A 161 1.41 2.99 -1.40
CA ASN A 161 2.54 3.90 -1.32
C ASN A 161 3.03 3.96 0.12
N GLU A 162 4.25 3.47 0.37
CA GLU A 162 4.87 3.51 1.68
C GLU A 162 5.65 4.82 1.86
N GLY A 163 4.94 5.93 2.15
CA GLY A 163 5.58 7.20 2.43
C GLY A 163 6.59 7.09 3.57
N SER A 164 7.80 7.59 3.32
CA SER A 164 8.97 7.36 4.16
C SER A 164 9.68 8.68 4.49
N VAL A 165 9.85 8.96 5.79
CA VAL A 165 10.63 10.11 6.26
C VAL A 165 12.06 9.65 6.52
N ARG A 166 12.97 9.91 5.56
CA ARG A 166 14.30 9.28 5.53
C ARG A 166 15.17 9.66 6.72
N GLU A 167 15.10 10.90 7.20
CA GLU A 167 15.84 11.32 8.39
C GLU A 167 15.46 10.46 9.61
N TYR A 168 14.16 10.20 9.81
CA TYR A 168 13.67 9.43 10.95
C TYR A 168 13.82 7.92 10.76
N GLN A 169 13.80 7.43 9.53
CA GLN A 169 13.96 6.01 9.21
C GLN A 169 15.28 5.46 9.77
N HIS A 170 16.35 6.26 9.75
CA HIS A 170 17.68 5.84 10.16
C HIS A 170 18.02 6.07 11.64
N HIS A 171 17.09 6.62 12.44
CA HIS A 171 17.31 6.78 13.87
C HIS A 171 17.47 5.43 14.58
N ASN A 172 16.89 4.37 14.07
CA ASN A 172 17.04 3.01 14.60
C ASN A 172 16.89 1.95 13.51
N ARG A 173 17.23 0.69 13.85
CA ARG A 173 17.18 -0.43 12.91
C ARG A 173 15.77 -0.93 12.59
N GLN A 174 14.76 -0.52 13.33
CA GLN A 174 13.37 -0.94 13.15
C GLN A 174 12.57 -0.01 12.25
N PHE A 175 13.19 1.10 11.76
CA PHE A 175 12.57 2.13 10.92
C PHE A 175 11.36 2.85 11.54
N GLY A 176 10.95 2.46 12.74
CA GLY A 176 9.74 2.79 13.47
C GLY A 176 9.09 4.12 13.10
N LEU A 177 9.63 5.26 13.58
CA LEU A 177 9.01 6.57 13.31
C LEU A 177 9.08 6.98 11.85
N GLY A 178 10.18 6.73 11.13
CA GLY A 178 10.34 7.13 9.73
C GLY A 178 9.28 6.54 8.78
N LYS A 179 8.67 5.43 9.20
CA LYS A 179 7.61 4.73 8.46
C LYS A 179 6.20 4.94 9.06
N ASN A 180 6.06 5.71 10.15
CA ASN A 180 4.80 5.85 10.89
C ASN A 180 4.40 7.29 11.20
N PHE A 181 4.83 8.27 10.39
CA PHE A 181 4.21 9.58 10.42
C PHE A 181 2.73 9.45 10.05
N GLU A 182 1.87 10.17 10.77
CA GLU A 182 0.42 10.13 10.54
C GLU A 182 0.11 10.51 9.09
N SER A 183 -0.76 9.74 8.43
CA SER A 183 -1.20 9.97 7.06
C SER A 183 -0.06 10.08 6.03
N SER A 184 1.10 9.46 6.28
CA SER A 184 2.26 9.54 5.40
C SER A 184 2.23 8.58 4.21
N GLY A 185 1.40 7.54 4.25
CA GLY A 185 1.25 6.56 3.18
C GLY A 185 -0.20 6.41 2.74
N SER A 186 -0.43 5.57 1.74
CA SER A 186 -1.77 5.27 1.24
C SER A 186 -1.86 3.84 0.71
N TYR A 187 -3.08 3.26 0.65
CA TYR A 187 -3.34 2.02 -0.05
C TYR A 187 -4.77 2.00 -0.64
N GLY A 188 -4.93 1.31 -1.74
CA GLY A 188 -6.16 1.27 -2.54
C GLY A 188 -5.85 1.19 -4.05
N PRO A 189 -6.76 1.66 -4.91
CA PRO A 189 -8.08 2.23 -4.63
C PRO A 189 -9.12 1.17 -4.22
N TRP A 190 -8.87 -0.10 -4.55
CA TRP A 190 -9.71 -1.25 -4.24
C TRP A 190 -8.88 -2.51 -3.96
N LEU A 191 -9.50 -3.48 -3.33
CA LEU A 191 -8.98 -4.84 -3.25
C LEU A 191 -9.38 -5.59 -4.53
N VAL A 192 -8.42 -6.12 -5.27
CA VAL A 192 -8.65 -7.11 -6.33
C VAL A 192 -8.50 -8.50 -5.74
N THR A 193 -9.56 -9.32 -5.80
CA THR A 193 -9.52 -10.66 -5.22
C THR A 193 -8.47 -11.55 -5.89
N ALA A 194 -7.88 -12.47 -5.13
CA ALA A 194 -6.77 -13.30 -5.58
C ALA A 194 -7.07 -14.10 -6.86
N ASP A 195 -8.32 -14.55 -7.01
CA ASP A 195 -8.79 -15.27 -8.19
C ASP A 195 -8.86 -14.40 -9.48
N GLU A 196 -9.07 -13.09 -9.33
CA GLU A 196 -9.06 -12.14 -10.45
C GLU A 196 -7.65 -11.65 -10.78
N PHE A 197 -6.83 -11.40 -9.77
CA PHE A 197 -5.46 -10.91 -9.96
C PHE A 197 -4.54 -12.00 -10.55
N GLY A 198 -4.67 -13.24 -10.07
CA GLY A 198 -3.84 -14.35 -10.53
C GLY A 198 -2.46 -14.38 -9.88
N ASP A 199 -1.44 -14.75 -10.66
CA ASP A 199 -0.06 -14.85 -10.19
C ASP A 199 0.61 -13.48 -10.10
N PRO A 200 0.99 -13.00 -8.89
CA PRO A 200 1.66 -11.72 -8.73
C PRO A 200 2.94 -11.55 -9.58
N ALA A 201 3.67 -12.64 -9.83
CA ALA A 201 4.93 -12.59 -10.59
C ALA A 201 4.75 -12.17 -12.07
N THR A 202 3.51 -12.18 -12.58
CA THR A 202 3.21 -11.78 -13.96
C THR A 202 2.90 -10.29 -14.12
N HIS A 203 2.89 -9.54 -13.03
CA HIS A 203 2.52 -8.12 -12.98
C HIS A 203 3.74 -7.23 -12.74
N SER A 204 3.53 -5.92 -12.90
CA SER A 204 4.53 -4.87 -12.66
C SER A 204 3.98 -3.76 -11.77
N VAL A 205 4.89 -3.03 -11.11
CA VAL A 205 4.59 -1.83 -10.34
C VAL A 205 5.29 -0.62 -10.93
N ILE A 206 4.53 0.47 -11.12
CA ILE A 206 5.03 1.75 -11.60
C ILE A 206 4.66 2.83 -10.59
N THR A 207 5.64 3.65 -10.19
CA THR A 207 5.39 4.84 -9.36
C THR A 207 5.67 6.10 -10.14
N ARG A 208 4.75 7.06 -10.07
CA ARG A 208 4.92 8.39 -10.68
C ARG A 208 4.80 9.49 -9.62
N VAL A 209 5.59 10.53 -9.80
CA VAL A 209 5.42 11.80 -9.08
C VAL A 209 5.22 12.89 -10.12
N ASN A 210 4.09 13.60 -10.06
CA ASN A 210 3.66 14.59 -11.03
C ASN A 210 3.67 14.08 -12.49
N GLY A 211 3.22 12.82 -12.67
CA GLY A 211 3.18 12.15 -13.97
C GLY A 211 4.54 11.63 -14.48
N ILE A 212 5.65 11.93 -13.79
CA ILE A 212 6.99 11.45 -14.16
C ILE A 212 7.23 10.09 -13.50
N VAL A 213 7.56 9.08 -14.31
CA VAL A 213 7.88 7.73 -13.81
C VAL A 213 9.16 7.78 -12.97
N ARG A 214 9.05 7.32 -11.73
CA ARG A 214 10.15 7.28 -10.76
C ARG A 214 10.59 5.87 -10.40
N GLN A 215 9.67 4.91 -10.50
CA GLN A 215 9.94 3.48 -10.30
C GLN A 215 9.18 2.71 -11.39
N ASP A 216 9.79 1.66 -11.90
CA ASP A 216 9.18 0.74 -12.89
C ASP A 216 9.90 -0.60 -12.79
N ALA A 217 9.21 -1.62 -12.31
CA ALA A 217 9.78 -2.95 -12.15
C ALA A 217 8.72 -4.06 -12.20
N PRO A 218 9.09 -5.23 -12.72
CA PRO A 218 8.24 -6.41 -12.62
C PRO A 218 8.24 -6.94 -11.17
N LEU A 219 7.11 -7.51 -10.73
CA LEU A 219 6.98 -8.06 -9.38
C LEU A 219 7.79 -9.35 -9.18
N ASP A 220 8.28 -10.01 -10.22
CA ASP A 220 9.21 -11.14 -10.12
C ASP A 220 10.65 -10.73 -9.76
N ASP A 221 10.94 -9.40 -9.72
CA ASP A 221 12.19 -8.88 -9.15
C ASP A 221 12.26 -8.99 -7.63
N MET A 222 11.15 -9.34 -6.96
CA MET A 222 11.15 -9.58 -5.51
C MET A 222 12.12 -10.69 -5.11
N LEU A 223 12.86 -10.47 -4.01
CA LEU A 223 13.74 -11.46 -3.40
C LEU A 223 12.94 -12.55 -2.66
N PHE A 224 11.95 -12.13 -1.91
CA PHE A 224 10.99 -12.98 -1.24
C PHE A 224 9.61 -12.75 -1.85
N ASP A 225 9.08 -13.76 -2.53
CA ASP A 225 7.74 -13.70 -3.11
C ASP A 225 6.64 -13.73 -2.03
N VAL A 226 5.40 -13.52 -2.44
CA VAL A 226 4.23 -13.53 -1.54
C VAL A 226 4.14 -14.82 -0.74
N ALA A 227 4.34 -15.97 -1.39
CA ALA A 227 4.22 -17.27 -0.75
C ALA A 227 5.29 -17.51 0.31
N SER A 228 6.55 -17.18 0.02
CA SER A 228 7.65 -17.32 0.98
C SER A 228 7.52 -16.35 2.14
N THR A 229 7.04 -15.13 1.89
CA THR A 229 6.80 -14.12 2.93
C THR A 229 5.70 -14.56 3.90
N ILE A 230 4.55 -15.02 3.40
CA ILE A 230 3.46 -15.56 4.22
C ILE A 230 3.93 -16.76 5.04
N SER A 231 4.64 -17.69 4.41
CA SER A 231 5.17 -18.88 5.09
C SER A 231 6.09 -18.47 6.23
N TYR A 232 7.09 -17.64 5.98
CA TYR A 232 8.05 -17.17 6.97
C TYR A 232 7.36 -16.41 8.13
N LEU A 233 6.49 -15.44 7.81
CA LEU A 233 5.80 -14.65 8.83
C LEU A 233 4.91 -15.54 9.72
N SER A 234 4.27 -16.55 9.11
CA SER A 234 3.36 -17.46 9.83
C SER A 234 4.06 -18.43 10.79
N GLU A 235 5.38 -18.55 10.74
CA GLU A 235 6.15 -19.33 11.73
C GLU A 235 6.05 -18.67 13.12
N ALA A 236 6.14 -17.36 13.17
CA ALA A 236 6.15 -16.61 14.43
C ALA A 236 4.79 -16.01 14.80
N TYR A 237 4.01 -15.60 13.78
CA TYR A 237 2.79 -14.82 13.91
C TYR A 237 1.59 -15.57 13.32
N ARG A 238 0.45 -15.58 14.02
CA ARG A 238 -0.80 -16.09 13.46
C ARG A 238 -1.42 -15.01 12.58
N LEU A 239 -1.48 -15.27 11.29
CA LEU A 239 -2.16 -14.39 10.34
C LEU A 239 -3.67 -14.45 10.54
N GLU A 240 -4.31 -13.28 10.47
CA GLU A 240 -5.77 -13.13 10.61
C GLU A 240 -6.36 -12.41 9.38
N PRO A 241 -7.67 -12.63 9.09
CA PRO A 241 -8.33 -11.90 8.00
C PRO A 241 -8.19 -10.38 8.17
N GLY A 242 -7.79 -9.69 7.11
CA GLY A 242 -7.54 -8.26 7.13
C GLY A 242 -6.13 -7.85 7.55
N ASP A 243 -5.23 -8.78 7.91
CA ASP A 243 -3.81 -8.45 8.00
C ASP A 243 -3.32 -8.00 6.62
N LEU A 244 -2.51 -6.93 6.60
CA LEU A 244 -1.91 -6.39 5.39
C LEU A 244 -0.41 -6.65 5.39
N ILE A 245 0.14 -7.01 4.23
CA ILE A 245 1.58 -7.22 4.04
C ILE A 245 2.01 -6.40 2.82
N ALA A 246 2.76 -5.32 3.05
CA ALA A 246 3.42 -4.54 2.01
C ALA A 246 4.70 -5.28 1.57
N MET A 247 4.85 -5.51 0.27
CA MET A 247 5.83 -6.45 -0.27
C MET A 247 7.20 -5.82 -0.59
N GLY A 248 7.42 -4.56 -0.20
CA GLY A 248 8.63 -3.82 -0.52
C GLY A 248 8.55 -3.13 -1.87
N THR A 249 9.44 -2.17 -2.06
CA THR A 249 9.49 -1.27 -3.22
C THR A 249 10.67 -1.60 -4.15
N PRO A 250 10.55 -1.40 -5.46
CA PRO A 250 11.67 -1.47 -6.39
C PRO A 250 12.62 -0.28 -6.26
N GLY A 251 13.78 -0.39 -6.90
CA GLY A 251 14.71 0.71 -7.05
C GLY A 251 14.14 1.89 -7.83
N ALA A 252 14.61 3.10 -7.52
CA ALA A 252 14.23 4.29 -8.25
C ALA A 252 14.93 4.34 -9.62
N LEU A 253 14.23 4.88 -10.62
CA LEU A 253 14.85 5.19 -11.90
C LEU A 253 15.79 6.41 -11.73
N PRO A 254 16.92 6.43 -12.45
CA PRO A 254 17.80 7.59 -12.42
C PRO A 254 17.03 8.85 -12.89
N PRO A 255 17.29 10.04 -12.29
CA PRO A 255 16.63 11.26 -12.70
C PRO A 255 16.96 11.57 -14.15
N ALA A 256 16.03 12.21 -14.84
CA ALA A 256 16.30 12.74 -16.16
C ALA A 256 17.52 13.69 -16.12
N PRO A 257 18.30 13.80 -17.20
CA PRO A 257 19.51 14.65 -17.22
C PRO A 257 19.26 16.13 -16.89
N ASP A 258 18.04 16.62 -17.07
CA ASP A 258 17.56 17.97 -16.80
C ASP A 258 16.92 18.15 -15.42
N ASP A 259 16.72 17.07 -14.65
CA ASP A 259 16.20 17.10 -13.27
C ASP A 259 17.33 17.49 -12.28
N VAL A 260 17.67 18.79 -12.26
CA VAL A 260 18.77 19.33 -11.43
C VAL A 260 18.42 19.29 -9.95
N GLU A 261 17.16 19.56 -9.60
CA GLU A 261 16.69 19.66 -8.21
C GLU A 261 16.70 18.29 -7.51
N GLY A 262 16.25 17.23 -8.20
CA GLY A 262 16.31 15.88 -7.67
C GLY A 262 17.72 15.38 -7.36
N ARG A 263 18.71 15.80 -8.18
CA ARG A 263 20.13 15.45 -7.97
C ARG A 263 20.75 16.12 -6.75
N ASP A 264 20.38 17.34 -6.47
CA ASP A 264 20.96 18.11 -5.34
C ASP A 264 20.40 17.63 -4.01
N LEU A 265 19.10 17.31 -3.94
CA LEU A 265 18.48 16.73 -2.74
C LEU A 265 19.04 15.34 -2.41
N ALA A 266 19.24 14.49 -3.41
CA ALA A 266 19.86 13.18 -3.23
C ALA A 266 21.30 13.28 -2.66
N ARG A 267 22.07 14.32 -3.02
CA ARG A 267 23.39 14.58 -2.46
C ARG A 267 23.35 15.07 -1.02
N GLN A 268 22.34 15.86 -0.66
CA GLN A 268 22.24 16.50 0.65
C GLN A 268 21.77 15.52 1.75
N TYR A 269 20.84 14.61 1.43
CA TYR A 269 20.23 13.69 2.38
C TYR A 269 20.62 12.21 2.17
N GLY A 270 21.61 11.95 1.33
CA GLY A 270 22.04 10.63 0.89
C GLY A 270 22.61 9.75 1.99
N THR A 271 21.73 9.14 2.76
CA THR A 271 22.05 7.96 3.58
C THR A 271 21.95 6.67 2.78
N PHE A 272 21.18 6.66 1.68
CA PHE A 272 21.32 5.72 0.59
C PHE A 272 21.89 6.49 -0.60
N LYS A 273 22.95 5.97 -1.21
CA LYS A 273 23.62 6.55 -2.37
C LYS A 273 22.75 6.40 -3.63
N THR A 274 21.52 6.86 -3.58
CA THR A 274 20.63 6.83 -4.74
C THR A 274 20.77 8.16 -5.47
N PRO A 275 21.41 8.21 -6.63
CA PRO A 275 21.36 9.40 -7.46
C PRO A 275 19.95 9.55 -7.95
N GLY A 276 19.22 10.56 -7.49
CA GLY A 276 17.99 10.97 -8.13
C GLY A 276 16.68 10.75 -7.42
N LEU A 277 16.67 10.55 -6.11
CA LEU A 277 15.41 10.61 -5.34
C LEU A 277 14.86 12.04 -5.36
N VAL A 278 13.69 12.20 -5.96
CA VAL A 278 12.89 13.41 -5.86
C VAL A 278 11.98 13.26 -4.66
N HIS A 279 12.27 13.99 -3.59
CA HIS A 279 11.42 13.99 -2.41
C HIS A 279 10.07 14.66 -2.69
N MET A 280 9.00 14.05 -2.17
CA MET A 280 7.65 14.59 -2.29
C MET A 280 7.49 15.85 -1.43
N ARG A 281 6.73 16.81 -1.94
CA ARG A 281 6.41 18.08 -1.28
C ARG A 281 4.92 18.40 -1.41
N ALA A 282 4.43 19.28 -0.57
CA ALA A 282 3.08 19.81 -0.71
C ALA A 282 2.85 20.37 -2.12
N GLY A 283 1.74 20.00 -2.74
CA GLY A 283 1.39 20.30 -4.12
C GLY A 283 1.71 19.20 -5.12
N ASP A 284 2.56 18.24 -4.76
CA ASP A 284 2.82 17.08 -5.62
C ASP A 284 1.65 16.10 -5.65
N ILE A 285 1.66 15.24 -6.65
CA ILE A 285 0.76 14.11 -6.81
C ILE A 285 1.61 12.86 -6.94
N VAL A 286 1.37 11.86 -6.10
CA VAL A 286 1.98 10.54 -6.21
C VAL A 286 0.96 9.53 -6.75
N GLU A 287 1.39 8.66 -7.64
CA GLU A 287 0.59 7.60 -8.22
C GLU A 287 1.37 6.28 -8.17
N VAL A 288 0.69 5.22 -7.71
CA VAL A 288 1.20 3.85 -7.78
C VAL A 288 0.26 3.05 -8.64
N GLU A 289 0.78 2.52 -9.75
CA GLU A 289 0.03 1.69 -10.69
C GLU A 289 0.55 0.26 -10.62
N ILE A 290 -0.38 -0.69 -10.52
CA ILE A 290 -0.09 -2.12 -10.70
C ILE A 290 -1.06 -2.63 -11.75
N ASP A 291 -0.52 -3.20 -12.83
CA ASP A 291 -1.37 -3.82 -13.86
C ASP A 291 -2.20 -4.95 -13.24
N GLY A 292 -3.47 -5.05 -13.67
CA GLY A 292 -4.45 -5.94 -13.02
C GLY A 292 -5.17 -5.33 -11.80
N ILE A 293 -4.58 -4.31 -11.13
CA ILE A 293 -5.24 -3.57 -10.05
C ILE A 293 -5.77 -2.23 -10.56
N GLY A 294 -4.89 -1.32 -10.99
CA GLY A 294 -5.21 0.04 -11.39
C GLY A 294 -4.26 1.04 -10.73
N VAL A 295 -4.74 2.26 -10.53
CA VAL A 295 -3.93 3.38 -10.05
C VAL A 295 -4.42 3.86 -8.69
N LEU A 296 -3.54 3.83 -7.70
CA LEU A 296 -3.68 4.52 -6.42
C LEU A 296 -3.10 5.93 -6.60
N ARG A 297 -3.90 6.95 -6.38
CA ARG A 297 -3.51 8.35 -6.58
C ARG A 297 -3.76 9.15 -5.32
N ASN A 298 -2.78 9.99 -4.92
CA ASN A 298 -2.93 10.85 -3.75
C ASN A 298 -2.26 12.21 -3.99
N PRO A 299 -2.92 13.32 -3.63
CA PRO A 299 -2.28 14.62 -3.52
C PRO A 299 -1.44 14.68 -2.24
N ILE A 300 -0.35 15.46 -2.26
CA ILE A 300 0.49 15.71 -1.10
C ILE A 300 0.15 17.07 -0.52
N VAL A 301 -0.07 17.14 0.80
CA VAL A 301 -0.25 18.39 1.55
C VAL A 301 0.82 18.52 2.64
N SER A 302 1.07 19.75 3.10
CA SER A 302 1.99 19.97 4.21
C SER A 302 1.29 19.74 5.55
N ASP A 303 2.01 19.16 6.50
CA ASP A 303 1.59 19.16 7.91
C ASP A 303 1.49 20.61 8.43
N THR A 304 0.50 20.85 9.28
CA THR A 304 0.30 22.14 9.96
C THR A 304 0.81 22.00 11.39
N MET A 305 1.96 22.61 11.68
CA MET A 305 2.45 22.68 13.06
C MET A 305 1.45 23.46 13.93
N PRO A 306 0.89 22.85 14.98
CA PRO A 306 0.10 23.62 15.93
C PRO A 306 1.03 24.63 16.63
N THR A 307 0.65 25.91 16.64
CA THR A 307 1.29 26.90 17.49
C THR A 307 0.91 26.60 18.93
N TYR A 308 1.70 25.76 19.60
CA TYR A 308 1.62 25.71 21.06
C TYR A 308 2.16 27.04 21.57
N ALA A 309 1.29 27.87 22.13
CA ALA A 309 1.73 29.00 22.94
C ALA A 309 2.59 28.40 24.05
N VAL A 310 3.89 28.70 24.04
CA VAL A 310 4.77 28.40 25.16
C VAL A 310 4.30 29.32 26.28
N GLY A 311 3.49 28.75 27.20
CA GLY A 311 3.06 29.44 28.43
C GLY A 311 4.22 29.62 29.43
#